data_13470a4f5afc91670ac4c81edc2267a2
#
_entry.id   13470a4f5afc91670ac4c81edc2267a2
#
_cell.length_a   1.000
_cell.length_b   1.000
_cell.length_c   1.000
_cell.angle_alpha   90.00
_cell.angle_beta   90.00
_cell.angle_gamma   90.00
#
_symmetry.space_group_name_H-M   'P 1'
#
loop_
_entity.id
_entity.type
_entity.pdbx_description
1 polymer ?
#
loop_
_entity_poly.entity_id
_entity_poly.type
_entity_poly.pdbx_seq_one_letter_code
_entity_poly.pdbx_strand_id
1 'polypeptide(L)'
;MNCTLFFIYTASGRNRMIAMAKVRLLAVLTMDGCPAETTGLSGRWLGSDQYGIGALKEAATCVLTEDTSLTLLSNRMENTGDSLNYLIEATEKTAGIINGMIRMRLVDEIILYMVPVIAGNGSRLFQSSLPESEWTCTGSRQWKDGMVRIAYGRKTPRQRVVTFGK
;
A
#
# COMPACT_ATOMS: atom_id res chain seq x y z
N MET A 1 -7.76 7.03 -11.83
CA MET A 1 -7.67 5.58 -12.10
C MET A 1 -6.57 5.33 -13.12
N ASN A 2 -5.36 5.04 -12.67
CA ASN A 2 -4.30 4.63 -13.59
C ASN A 2 -3.97 3.17 -13.29
N CYS A 3 -4.63 2.29 -14.03
CA CYS A 3 -4.24 0.89 -14.11
C CYS A 3 -2.97 0.87 -14.97
N THR A 4 -1.81 0.64 -14.37
CA THR A 4 -0.57 0.48 -15.14
C THR A 4 -0.64 -0.85 -15.88
N LEU A 5 -1.01 -0.78 -17.15
CA LEU A 5 -1.10 -1.92 -18.04
C LEU A 5 0.28 -2.21 -18.60
N PHE A 6 0.83 -3.36 -18.28
CA PHE A 6 2.03 -3.87 -18.93
C PHE A 6 1.64 -4.76 -20.10
N PHE A 7 2.16 -4.42 -21.29
CA PHE A 7 2.02 -5.25 -22.49
C PHE A 7 3.14 -6.29 -22.50
N ILE A 8 2.76 -7.56 -22.54
CA ILE A 8 3.69 -8.64 -22.85
C ILE A 8 3.42 -9.06 -24.30
N TYR A 9 4.41 -8.88 -25.17
CA TYR A 9 4.36 -9.40 -26.53
C TYR A 9 4.55 -10.91 -26.49
N THR A 10 3.52 -11.66 -26.86
CA THR A 10 3.66 -13.07 -27.19
C THR A 10 3.74 -13.24 -28.69
N ALA A 11 4.55 -14.18 -29.19
CA ALA A 11 4.78 -14.46 -30.59
C ALA A 11 3.51 -14.86 -31.39
N SER A 12 2.34 -14.87 -30.76
CA SER A 12 1.03 -15.23 -31.36
C SER A 12 0.10 -14.03 -31.61
N GLY A 13 0.56 -12.79 -31.59
CA GLY A 13 -0.20 -11.62 -32.06
C GLY A 13 -1.50 -11.27 -31.30
N ARG A 14 -1.79 -11.88 -30.15
CA ARG A 14 -2.89 -11.49 -29.28
C ARG A 14 -2.36 -10.77 -28.03
N ASN A 15 -2.54 -9.47 -27.98
CA ASN A 15 -2.30 -8.67 -26.78
C ASN A 15 -3.27 -9.11 -25.68
N ARG A 16 -2.81 -9.93 -24.74
CA ARG A 16 -3.56 -10.27 -23.55
C ARG A 16 -3.14 -9.30 -22.44
N MET A 17 -4.04 -8.40 -22.07
CA MET A 17 -3.86 -7.57 -20.88
C MET A 17 -3.93 -8.47 -19.64
N ILE A 18 -2.83 -8.66 -18.96
CA ILE A 18 -2.79 -9.40 -17.70
C ILE A 18 -2.94 -8.37 -16.58
N ALA A 19 -4.11 -8.34 -15.94
CA ALA A 19 -4.28 -7.62 -14.70
C ALA A 19 -3.38 -8.26 -13.64
N MET A 20 -2.59 -7.45 -12.94
CA MET A 20 -1.69 -7.91 -11.90
C MET A 20 -2.28 -7.59 -10.54
N ALA A 21 -2.16 -8.53 -9.60
CA ALA A 21 -2.47 -8.30 -8.20
C ALA A 21 -1.70 -7.09 -7.68
N LYS A 22 -2.37 -6.19 -6.99
CA LYS A 22 -1.80 -4.96 -6.46
C LYS A 22 -1.98 -4.88 -4.96
N VAL A 23 -0.90 -4.61 -4.23
CA VAL A 23 -0.93 -4.40 -2.78
C VAL A 23 -0.79 -2.92 -2.47
N ARG A 24 -1.78 -2.37 -1.79
CA ARG A 24 -1.82 -1.00 -1.31
C ARG A 24 -1.65 -0.95 0.19
N LEU A 25 -0.73 -0.12 0.65
CA LEU A 25 -0.62 0.28 2.03
C LEU A 25 -1.39 1.59 2.23
N LEU A 26 -2.40 1.58 3.08
CA LEU A 26 -3.12 2.75 3.54
C LEU A 26 -2.58 3.14 4.92
N ALA A 27 -1.96 4.29 5.04
CA ALA A 27 -1.40 4.75 6.30
C ALA A 27 -1.90 6.16 6.63
N VAL A 28 -2.53 6.30 7.80
CA VAL A 28 -2.87 7.61 8.38
C VAL A 28 -1.90 7.85 9.52
N LEU A 29 -0.97 8.78 9.32
CA LEU A 29 0.15 9.02 10.22
C LEU A 29 0.14 10.44 10.78
N THR A 30 0.68 10.57 11.97
CA THR A 30 1.06 11.86 12.57
C THR A 30 2.33 12.41 11.91
N MET A 31 2.65 13.68 12.15
CA MET A 31 3.85 14.34 11.63
C MET A 31 5.16 13.62 12.04
N ASP A 32 5.17 12.95 13.18
CA ASP A 32 6.30 12.17 13.70
C ASP A 32 6.27 10.69 13.28
N GLY A 33 5.31 10.31 12.39
CA GLY A 33 5.28 9.00 11.73
C GLY A 33 4.63 7.88 12.53
N CYS A 34 3.85 8.20 13.56
CA CYS A 34 3.08 7.22 14.32
C CYS A 34 1.70 7.02 13.68
N PRO A 35 1.10 5.81 13.73
CA PRO A 35 -0.28 5.62 13.32
C PRO A 35 -1.21 6.57 14.08
N ALA A 36 -2.10 7.27 13.36
CA ALA A 36 -2.94 8.32 13.97
C ALA A 36 -3.94 7.77 14.98
N GLU A 37 -4.28 6.47 14.93
CA GLU A 37 -5.14 5.81 15.91
C GLU A 37 -4.58 5.82 17.33
N THR A 38 -3.25 5.95 17.48
CA THR A 38 -2.59 6.00 18.79
C THR A 38 -2.77 7.32 19.51
N THR A 39 -3.33 8.32 18.84
CA THR A 39 -3.56 9.64 19.41
C THR A 39 -4.98 9.78 19.98
N GLY A 40 -5.13 10.55 21.06
CA GLY A 40 -6.45 10.89 21.58
C GLY A 40 -7.32 11.74 20.64
N LEU A 41 -6.74 12.19 19.51
CA LEU A 41 -7.42 12.97 18.46
C LEU A 41 -7.84 12.11 17.25
N SER A 42 -7.64 10.81 17.30
CA SER A 42 -7.88 9.89 16.18
C SER A 42 -9.32 9.98 15.62
N GLY A 43 -10.32 10.10 16.49
CA GLY A 43 -11.72 10.20 16.08
C GLY A 43 -12.02 11.37 15.14
N ARG A 44 -11.30 12.48 15.28
CA ARG A 44 -11.44 13.64 14.40
C ARG A 44 -11.02 13.35 12.96
N TRP A 45 -9.98 12.56 12.79
CA TRP A 45 -9.35 12.31 11.49
C TRP A 45 -9.83 11.02 10.83
N LEU A 46 -10.03 9.97 11.63
CA LEU A 46 -10.38 8.64 11.14
C LEU A 46 -11.89 8.44 11.02
N GLY A 47 -12.70 9.16 11.81
CA GLY A 47 -14.15 9.06 11.82
C GLY A 47 -14.87 9.84 10.71
N SER A 48 -14.14 10.61 9.90
CA SER A 48 -14.72 11.45 8.85
C SER A 48 -14.52 10.84 7.47
N ASP A 49 -15.60 10.75 6.69
CA ASP A 49 -15.55 10.23 5.31
C ASP A 49 -15.07 11.27 4.27
N GLN A 50 -14.86 12.51 4.71
CA GLN A 50 -14.45 13.61 3.83
C GLN A 50 -13.09 13.41 3.13
N TYR A 51 -12.24 12.53 3.64
CA TYR A 51 -10.91 12.27 3.08
C TYR A 51 -10.91 11.13 2.06
N GLY A 52 -12.04 10.42 1.88
CA GLY A 52 -12.16 9.30 0.95
C GLY A 52 -11.46 8.02 1.41
N ILE A 53 -11.18 7.88 2.69
CA ILE A 53 -10.55 6.69 3.27
C ILE A 53 -11.51 5.49 3.16
N GLY A 54 -12.81 5.69 3.44
CA GLY A 54 -13.84 4.66 3.30
C GLY A 54 -13.90 4.09 1.89
N ALA A 55 -13.92 4.94 0.88
CA ALA A 55 -13.95 4.53 -0.52
C ALA A 55 -12.71 3.71 -0.93
N LEU A 56 -11.53 3.99 -0.35
CA LEU A 56 -10.32 3.18 -0.58
C LEU A 56 -10.44 1.78 0.02
N LYS A 57 -11.07 1.67 1.19
CA LYS A 57 -11.31 0.38 1.85
C LYS A 57 -12.35 -0.45 1.09
N GLU A 58 -13.43 0.17 0.64
CA GLU A 58 -14.49 -0.48 -0.16
C GLU A 58 -13.99 -0.95 -1.54
N ALA A 59 -13.03 -0.25 -2.13
CA ALA A 59 -12.44 -0.63 -3.41
C ALA A 59 -11.46 -1.81 -3.32
N ALA A 60 -11.10 -2.26 -2.11
CA ALA A 60 -10.23 -3.40 -1.91
C ALA A 60 -11.00 -4.71 -2.09
N THR A 61 -10.41 -5.64 -2.85
CA THR A 61 -10.96 -6.99 -2.99
C THR A 61 -10.65 -7.85 -1.77
N CYS A 62 -9.50 -7.62 -1.14
CA CYS A 62 -9.04 -8.37 0.02
C CYS A 62 -8.32 -7.42 1.00
N VAL A 63 -8.73 -7.44 2.26
CA VAL A 63 -8.07 -6.70 3.34
C VAL A 63 -7.12 -7.64 4.06
N LEU A 64 -5.86 -7.22 4.20
CA LEU A 64 -4.82 -7.97 4.90
C LEU A 64 -4.79 -7.55 6.38
N THR A 65 -4.49 -8.51 7.24
CA THR A 65 -4.44 -8.35 8.69
C THR A 65 -3.06 -8.73 9.23
N GLU A 66 -2.84 -8.54 10.52
CA GLU A 66 -1.62 -8.96 11.21
C GLU A 66 -1.30 -10.46 11.08
N ASP A 67 -2.32 -11.30 10.87
CA ASP A 67 -2.19 -12.75 10.72
C ASP A 67 -1.92 -13.20 9.27
N THR A 68 -1.81 -12.27 8.34
CA THR A 68 -1.58 -12.60 6.93
C THR A 68 -0.21 -13.24 6.71
N SER A 69 -0.18 -14.44 6.11
CA SER A 69 1.08 -15.09 5.75
C SER A 69 1.75 -14.39 4.56
N LEU A 70 2.94 -13.82 4.79
CA LEU A 70 3.72 -13.15 3.73
C LEU A 70 4.15 -14.11 2.63
N THR A 71 4.45 -15.36 2.97
CA THR A 71 4.82 -16.39 1.98
C THR A 71 3.64 -16.73 1.07
N LEU A 72 2.44 -16.90 1.62
CA LEU A 72 1.26 -17.18 0.82
C LEU A 72 0.89 -15.97 -0.05
N LEU A 73 1.03 -14.76 0.48
CA LEU A 73 0.81 -13.53 -0.29
C LEU A 73 1.80 -13.42 -1.45
N SER A 74 3.09 -13.66 -1.21
CA SER A 74 4.14 -13.65 -2.24
C SER A 74 3.82 -14.65 -3.34
N ASN A 75 3.49 -15.90 -2.98
CA ASN A 75 3.14 -16.95 -3.94
C ASN A 75 1.91 -16.59 -4.79
N ARG A 76 0.88 -15.99 -4.17
CA ARG A 76 -0.30 -15.54 -4.91
C ARG A 76 0.04 -14.42 -5.89
N MET A 77 0.91 -13.50 -5.49
CA MET A 77 1.31 -12.38 -6.33
C MET A 77 2.22 -12.78 -7.49
N GLU A 78 2.92 -13.90 -7.38
CA GLU A 78 3.74 -14.48 -8.45
C GLU A 78 2.90 -15.25 -9.49
N ASN A 79 1.73 -15.75 -9.09
CA ASN A 79 0.85 -16.48 -9.98
C ASN A 79 0.21 -15.54 -11.02
N THR A 80 0.38 -15.90 -12.29
CA THR A 80 -0.20 -15.18 -13.42
C THR A 80 -1.71 -15.39 -13.49
N GLY A 81 -2.49 -14.41 -13.12
CA GLY A 81 -3.96 -14.46 -13.20
C GLY A 81 -4.67 -13.93 -11.98
N ASP A 82 -3.96 -13.70 -10.89
CA ASP A 82 -4.52 -13.00 -9.74
C ASP A 82 -4.58 -11.49 -10.04
N SER A 83 -5.80 -10.95 -10.15
CA SER A 83 -6.08 -9.53 -10.36
C SER A 83 -6.61 -8.85 -9.11
N LEU A 84 -6.45 -9.47 -7.94
CA LEU A 84 -7.00 -8.97 -6.69
C LEU A 84 -6.31 -7.69 -6.24
N ASN A 85 -7.10 -6.78 -5.69
CA ASN A 85 -6.62 -5.57 -5.04
C ASN A 85 -6.54 -5.83 -3.53
N TYR A 86 -5.32 -5.99 -3.03
CA TYR A 86 -5.05 -6.15 -1.61
C TYR A 86 -4.88 -4.79 -0.96
N LEU A 87 -5.44 -4.61 0.22
CA LEU A 87 -5.25 -3.43 1.06
C LEU A 87 -4.77 -3.86 2.44
N ILE A 88 -3.76 -3.18 2.96
CA ILE A 88 -3.38 -3.25 4.36
C ILE A 88 -3.46 -1.85 4.97
N GLU A 89 -4.13 -1.75 6.12
CA GLU A 89 -4.21 -0.50 6.89
C GLU A 89 -3.11 -0.47 7.95
N ALA A 90 -2.44 0.66 8.06
CA ALA A 90 -1.41 0.87 9.07
C ALA A 90 -2.03 1.14 10.43
N THR A 91 -1.83 0.20 11.34
CA THR A 91 -2.19 0.25 12.76
C THR A 91 -1.00 -0.19 13.60
N GLU A 92 -1.07 -0.06 14.92
CA GLU A 92 -0.01 -0.62 15.79
C GLU A 92 0.14 -2.14 15.59
N LYS A 93 -0.99 -2.86 15.41
CA LYS A 93 -0.99 -4.32 15.22
C LYS A 93 -0.36 -4.73 13.88
N THR A 94 -0.64 -3.99 12.82
CA THR A 94 -0.18 -4.32 11.46
C THR A 94 1.22 -3.76 11.15
N ALA A 95 1.80 -2.91 12.00
CA ALA A 95 3.10 -2.30 11.75
C ALA A 95 4.21 -3.34 11.48
N GLY A 96 4.23 -4.44 12.23
CA GLY A 96 5.21 -5.51 12.06
C GLY A 96 5.13 -6.18 10.69
N ILE A 97 3.93 -6.58 10.26
CA ILE A 97 3.72 -7.22 8.96
C ILE A 97 3.97 -6.25 7.81
N ILE A 98 3.58 -4.98 7.94
CA ILE A 98 3.83 -3.93 6.94
C ILE A 98 5.34 -3.78 6.69
N ASN A 99 6.14 -3.71 7.75
CA ASN A 99 7.60 -3.65 7.62
C ASN A 99 8.17 -4.91 6.95
N GLY A 100 7.62 -6.10 7.25
CA GLY A 100 7.94 -7.34 6.55
C GLY A 100 7.59 -7.28 5.06
N MET A 101 6.41 -6.79 4.71
CA MET A 101 5.97 -6.62 3.32
C MET A 101 6.87 -5.66 2.53
N ILE A 102 7.33 -4.57 3.16
CA ILE A 102 8.26 -3.62 2.53
C ILE A 102 9.62 -4.29 2.27
N ARG A 103 10.16 -5.04 3.24
CA ARG A 103 11.43 -5.80 3.07
C ARG A 103 11.34 -6.82 1.94
N MET A 104 10.20 -7.50 1.81
CA MET A 104 9.94 -8.48 0.75
C MET A 104 9.49 -7.83 -0.57
N ARG A 105 9.42 -6.51 -0.63
CA ARG A 105 8.97 -5.75 -1.81
C ARG A 105 7.57 -6.11 -2.30
N LEU A 106 6.67 -6.46 -1.37
CA LEU A 106 5.29 -6.85 -1.69
C LEU A 106 4.34 -5.65 -1.88
N VAL A 107 4.66 -4.49 -1.30
CA VAL A 107 3.84 -3.27 -1.43
C VAL A 107 4.09 -2.60 -2.77
N ASP A 108 3.05 -2.33 -3.55
CA ASP A 108 3.11 -1.66 -4.86
C ASP A 108 2.77 -0.18 -4.78
N GLU A 109 1.88 0.20 -3.86
CA GLU A 109 1.44 1.57 -3.67
C GLU A 109 1.31 1.90 -2.19
N ILE A 110 1.77 3.08 -1.81
CA ILE A 110 1.60 3.62 -0.46
C ILE A 110 0.69 4.84 -0.57
N ILE A 111 -0.45 4.81 0.12
CA ILE A 111 -1.35 5.94 0.25
C ILE A 111 -1.20 6.47 1.67
N LEU A 112 -0.53 7.61 1.78
CA LEU A 112 -0.17 8.21 3.04
C LEU A 112 -1.05 9.43 3.30
N TYR A 113 -1.74 9.42 4.42
CA TYR A 113 -2.42 10.59 4.98
C TYR A 113 -1.60 11.10 6.16
N MET A 114 -1.26 12.38 6.15
CA MET A 114 -0.57 13.04 7.25
C MET A 114 -1.54 13.95 7.98
N VAL A 115 -1.79 13.65 9.26
CA VAL A 115 -2.54 14.52 10.13
C VAL A 115 -1.60 15.59 10.74
N PRO A 116 -2.04 16.84 10.93
CA PRO A 116 -1.22 17.91 11.48
C PRO A 116 -1.10 17.81 13.02
N VAL A 117 -0.61 16.65 13.48
CA VAL A 117 -0.47 16.32 14.91
C VAL A 117 0.88 15.67 15.15
N ILE A 118 1.51 15.94 16.26
CA ILE A 118 2.66 15.19 16.80
C ILE A 118 2.14 14.31 17.91
N ALA A 119 2.34 13.00 17.81
CA ALA A 119 1.93 12.05 18.84
C ALA A 119 2.83 12.15 20.08
N GLY A 120 4.13 12.37 19.88
CA GLY A 120 5.13 12.47 20.94
C GLY A 120 5.51 11.13 21.59
N ASN A 121 4.53 10.26 21.75
CA ASN A 121 4.68 8.91 22.30
C ASN A 121 4.04 7.91 21.33
N GLY A 122 4.74 6.86 20.98
CA GLY A 122 4.24 5.80 20.12
C GLY A 122 5.30 5.23 19.21
N SER A 123 4.99 4.07 18.66
CA SER A 123 5.87 3.40 17.71
C SER A 123 5.68 3.97 16.32
N ARG A 124 6.76 4.36 15.66
CA ARG A 124 6.72 4.78 14.26
C ARG A 124 6.36 3.60 13.36
N LEU A 125 5.55 3.86 12.34
CA LEU A 125 5.19 2.83 11.37
C LEU A 125 6.42 2.27 10.65
N PHE A 126 7.27 3.15 10.13
CA PHE A 126 8.47 2.75 9.41
C PHE A 126 9.65 2.62 10.37
N GLN A 127 10.19 1.41 10.45
CA GLN A 127 11.30 1.08 11.34
C GLN A 127 12.65 1.31 10.69
N SER A 128 13.68 1.55 11.50
CA SER A 128 15.05 1.86 11.04
C SER A 128 15.73 0.73 10.25
N SER A 129 15.22 -0.50 10.33
CA SER A 129 15.79 -1.67 9.63
C SER A 129 15.21 -1.91 8.23
N LEU A 130 14.45 -0.95 7.68
CA LEU A 130 13.93 -1.06 6.32
C LEU A 130 15.02 -0.80 5.28
N PRO A 131 15.02 -1.55 4.16
CA PRO A 131 15.93 -1.28 3.06
C PRO A 131 15.59 0.06 2.39
N GLU A 132 16.61 0.76 1.95
CA GLU A 132 16.43 1.96 1.13
C GLU A 132 15.65 1.60 -0.15
N SER A 133 14.65 2.42 -0.48
CA SER A 133 13.80 2.21 -1.65
C SER A 133 13.27 3.53 -2.18
N GLU A 134 13.20 3.64 -3.51
CA GLU A 134 12.67 4.83 -4.18
C GLU A 134 11.22 4.63 -4.59
N TRP A 135 10.45 5.68 -4.41
CA TRP A 135 9.03 5.74 -4.74
C TRP A 135 8.75 6.97 -5.60
N THR A 136 7.76 6.85 -6.49
CA THR A 136 7.31 7.96 -7.34
C THR A 136 6.01 8.51 -6.78
N CYS A 137 5.93 9.80 -6.53
CA CYS A 137 4.67 10.45 -6.19
C CYS A 137 3.71 10.38 -7.39
N THR A 138 2.57 9.74 -7.20
CA THR A 138 1.54 9.56 -8.23
C THR A 138 0.35 10.49 -8.04
N GLY A 139 0.28 11.17 -6.91
CA GLY A 139 -0.75 12.16 -6.63
C GLY A 139 -0.66 12.71 -5.21
N SER A 140 -1.16 13.93 -5.04
CA SER A 140 -1.26 14.57 -3.72
C SER A 140 -2.55 15.38 -3.61
N ARG A 141 -3.03 15.55 -2.39
CA ARG A 141 -4.18 16.39 -2.08
C ARG A 141 -4.03 16.96 -0.68
N GLN A 142 -4.42 18.21 -0.52
CA GLN A 142 -4.45 18.90 0.77
C GLN A 142 -5.88 19.36 1.06
N TRP A 143 -6.28 19.30 2.33
CA TRP A 143 -7.53 19.82 2.84
C TRP A 143 -7.29 21.06 3.70
N LYS A 144 -8.32 21.89 3.85
CA LYS A 144 -8.23 23.15 4.60
C LYS A 144 -7.94 22.98 6.09
N ASP A 145 -8.24 21.83 6.64
CA ASP A 145 -8.01 21.47 8.04
C ASP A 145 -6.59 20.95 8.33
N GLY A 146 -5.72 20.97 7.32
CA GLY A 146 -4.31 20.57 7.43
C GLY A 146 -4.01 19.11 7.09
N MET A 147 -5.03 18.28 6.80
CA MET A 147 -4.81 16.94 6.30
C MET A 147 -4.12 16.98 4.93
N VAL A 148 -3.11 16.16 4.73
CA VAL A 148 -2.43 15.97 3.45
C VAL A 148 -2.47 14.49 3.07
N ARG A 149 -2.87 14.19 1.84
CA ARG A 149 -2.76 12.86 1.24
C ARG A 149 -1.68 12.86 0.18
N ILE A 150 -0.81 11.86 0.21
CA ILE A 150 0.18 11.63 -0.83
C ILE A 150 0.08 10.16 -1.24
N ALA A 151 0.06 9.90 -2.55
CA ALA A 151 0.12 8.55 -3.09
C ALA A 151 1.48 8.34 -3.76
N TYR A 152 2.11 7.21 -3.42
CA TYR A 152 3.39 6.80 -3.97
C TYR A 152 3.24 5.45 -4.64
N GLY A 153 3.72 5.34 -5.87
CA GLY A 153 3.91 4.08 -6.57
C GLY A 153 5.36 3.64 -6.52
N ARG A 154 5.60 2.34 -6.52
CA ARG A 154 6.95 1.79 -6.60
C ARG A 154 7.61 2.21 -7.90
N LYS A 155 8.84 2.73 -7.85
CA LYS A 155 9.58 3.18 -9.03
C LYS A 155 9.97 2.02 -9.95
N THR A 156 10.36 0.89 -9.37
CA THR A 156 10.69 -0.33 -10.13
C THR A 156 9.59 -1.36 -9.92
N PRO A 157 8.81 -1.69 -10.96
CA PRO A 157 7.82 -2.75 -10.87
C PRO A 157 8.46 -4.10 -10.51
N ARG A 158 7.68 -4.98 -9.88
CA ARG A 158 8.13 -6.36 -9.67
C ARG A 158 8.34 -7.04 -11.02
N GLN A 159 9.55 -7.55 -11.25
CA GLN A 159 9.82 -8.40 -12.40
C GLN A 159 9.26 -9.79 -12.12
N ARG A 160 8.40 -10.29 -12.99
CA ARG A 160 8.00 -11.70 -12.98
C ARG A 160 9.02 -12.47 -13.79
N VAL A 161 9.60 -13.51 -13.17
CA VAL A 161 10.31 -14.52 -13.91
C VAL A 161 9.26 -15.46 -14.52
N VAL A 162 8.96 -15.27 -15.80
CA VAL A 162 8.13 -16.23 -16.54
C VAL A 162 9.05 -17.40 -16.89
N THR A 163 9.01 -18.46 -16.10
CA THR A 163 9.68 -19.73 -16.45
C THR A 163 8.83 -20.39 -17.53
N PHE A 164 9.30 -20.31 -18.77
CA PHE A 164 8.77 -21.16 -19.83
C PHE A 164 9.28 -22.58 -19.55
N GLY A 165 8.40 -23.46 -19.05
CA GLY A 165 8.67 -24.89 -18.99
C GLY A 165 8.94 -25.40 -20.41
N LYS A 166 10.04 -26.15 -20.55
CA LYS A 166 10.37 -26.91 -21.75
C LYS A 166 9.41 -28.05 -21.92
#